data_79647905f0c2fce70187cb92c57be546
#
_entry.id   79647905f0c2fce70187cb92c57be546
#
_cell.length_a   1.000
_cell.length_b   1.000
_cell.length_c   1.000
_cell.angle_alpha   90.00
_cell.angle_beta   90.00
_cell.angle_gamma   90.00
#
_symmetry.space_group_name_H-M   'P 1'
#
loop_
_entity.id
_entity.type
_entity.pdbx_description
1 polymer ?
#
loop_
_entity_poly.entity_id
_entity_poly.type
_entity_poly.pdbx_seq_one_letter_code
_entity_poly.pdbx_strand_id
1 'polypeptide(L)'
;MEKRMNVIFCTSPFQVLVAKEVVQTVSEDFIGVYLKMSNDERQTYYAERMEEFCEEVLVLEGKTVFNDIQEFLKDKSIRNLYLASLDNPVALSIFNPSTMNLYTFDDGSTSIVPLNLYTQNLERVIPYTNFTLKEIMSLSNRHYTVFEDCVLFPKDKQVLLELHLEPSHFHRAKNGKKISVFLGQFLGSLLYQEDLEITQKLTAKILDEQKIDYYYPHPRVPLNPYQDKLKETRFCFEEEIYLLLEEYEFVEVHGFYSTSLLLVKDIEGVSVYGYRTFLTTHESNVFAKRGVPYQNVSQSDTPVDIVMPVYNGAETISQTIDSVLNQTHQAFRLLIVDDGSTDNTGEVCKPYLVDERVQYIREGHKGISETLNRGVSLSQTAYVARQDADDVWMPWHLDFLLLLK
;
A
#
# COMPACT_ATOMS: atom_id res chain seq x y z
N MET A 1 37.60 -24.09 -15.95
CA MET A 1 36.12 -24.09 -15.86
C MET A 1 35.72 -22.63 -15.86
N GLU A 2 34.82 -22.23 -16.76
CA GLU A 2 34.30 -20.88 -16.81
C GLU A 2 33.58 -20.56 -15.49
N LYS A 3 33.89 -19.42 -14.84
CA LYS A 3 33.23 -18.98 -13.61
C LYS A 3 31.74 -18.73 -13.92
N ARG A 4 30.85 -19.50 -13.30
CA ARG A 4 29.40 -19.29 -13.45
C ARG A 4 28.97 -18.22 -12.44
N MET A 5 28.31 -17.18 -12.95
CA MET A 5 27.94 -15.97 -12.19
C MET A 5 26.47 -15.98 -11.78
N ASN A 6 26.15 -15.25 -10.71
CA ASN A 6 24.79 -14.89 -10.33
C ASN A 6 24.49 -13.49 -10.86
N VAL A 7 23.29 -13.25 -11.34
CA VAL A 7 22.80 -11.92 -11.74
C VAL A 7 21.68 -11.50 -10.78
N ILE A 8 21.80 -10.31 -10.19
CA ILE A 8 20.75 -9.72 -9.36
C ILE A 8 20.21 -8.44 -10.01
N PHE A 9 18.88 -8.39 -10.21
CA PHE A 9 18.22 -7.37 -11.00
C PHE A 9 17.32 -6.49 -10.11
N CYS A 10 17.58 -5.18 -10.08
CA CYS A 10 16.84 -4.19 -9.31
C CYS A 10 16.27 -3.08 -10.19
N THR A 11 15.15 -2.47 -9.75
CA THR A 11 14.50 -1.33 -10.41
C THR A 11 14.11 -0.21 -9.46
N SER A 12 14.37 -0.40 -8.17
CA SER A 12 14.02 0.60 -7.14
C SER A 12 15.05 0.62 -6.00
N PRO A 13 15.16 1.74 -5.28
CA PRO A 13 16.00 1.86 -4.09
C PRO A 13 15.76 0.77 -3.05
N PHE A 14 14.52 0.47 -2.70
CA PHE A 14 14.17 -0.56 -1.73
C PHE A 14 14.68 -1.95 -2.16
N GLN A 15 14.56 -2.29 -3.44
CA GLN A 15 15.08 -3.56 -3.96
C GLN A 15 16.59 -3.69 -3.79
N VAL A 16 17.35 -2.58 -3.86
CA VAL A 16 18.81 -2.59 -3.62
C VAL A 16 19.14 -2.90 -2.17
N LEU A 17 18.34 -2.37 -1.21
CA LEU A 17 18.52 -2.71 0.20
C LEU A 17 18.29 -4.21 0.45
N VAL A 18 17.23 -4.77 -0.10
CA VAL A 18 16.95 -6.22 0.02
C VAL A 18 17.99 -7.04 -0.73
N ALA A 19 18.42 -6.61 -1.93
CA ALA A 19 19.44 -7.28 -2.73
C ALA A 19 20.78 -7.41 -1.99
N LYS A 20 21.19 -6.40 -1.23
CA LYS A 20 22.37 -6.43 -0.39
C LYS A 20 22.29 -7.59 0.63
N GLU A 21 21.16 -7.74 1.32
CA GLU A 21 20.98 -8.84 2.28
C GLU A 21 20.92 -10.21 1.58
N VAL A 22 20.34 -10.29 0.39
CA VAL A 22 20.38 -11.52 -0.43
C VAL A 22 21.81 -11.90 -0.76
N VAL A 23 22.62 -10.98 -1.27
CA VAL A 23 24.03 -11.24 -1.64
C VAL A 23 24.85 -11.70 -0.44
N GLN A 24 24.68 -11.06 0.72
CA GLN A 24 25.35 -11.44 1.96
C GLN A 24 24.92 -12.84 2.43
N THR A 25 23.63 -13.16 2.33
CA THR A 25 23.09 -14.47 2.73
C THR A 25 23.59 -15.60 1.82
N VAL A 26 23.66 -15.35 0.51
CA VAL A 26 24.13 -16.35 -0.48
C VAL A 26 25.64 -16.54 -0.43
N SER A 27 26.39 -15.47 -0.12
CA SER A 27 27.87 -15.47 0.00
C SER A 27 28.60 -16.00 -1.26
N GLU A 28 28.09 -15.65 -2.42
CA GLU A 28 28.66 -15.92 -3.75
C GLU A 28 28.84 -14.61 -4.51
N ASP A 29 29.53 -14.65 -5.66
CA ASP A 29 29.77 -13.48 -6.50
C ASP A 29 28.54 -13.14 -7.36
N PHE A 30 28.23 -11.85 -7.43
CA PHE A 30 27.09 -11.32 -8.18
C PHE A 30 27.49 -10.25 -9.18
N ILE A 31 26.80 -10.26 -10.31
CA ILE A 31 26.68 -9.13 -11.24
C ILE A 31 25.39 -8.39 -10.90
N GLY A 32 25.49 -7.09 -10.64
CA GLY A 32 24.35 -6.21 -10.44
C GLY A 32 23.80 -5.67 -11.76
N VAL A 33 22.48 -5.65 -11.91
CA VAL A 33 21.81 -4.94 -13.01
C VAL A 33 20.77 -4.02 -12.40
N TYR A 34 20.88 -2.72 -12.67
CA TYR A 34 19.92 -1.73 -12.23
C TYR A 34 19.22 -1.06 -13.42
N LEU A 35 17.90 -1.23 -13.53
CA LEU A 35 17.08 -0.57 -14.52
C LEU A 35 16.45 0.70 -13.94
N LYS A 36 16.92 1.88 -14.38
CA LYS A 36 16.33 3.15 -14.00
C LYS A 36 14.93 3.32 -14.57
N MET A 37 13.96 3.57 -13.71
CA MET A 37 12.56 3.80 -14.07
C MET A 37 12.21 5.29 -14.18
N SER A 38 13.09 6.18 -13.72
CA SER A 38 12.95 7.64 -13.78
C SER A 38 14.32 8.31 -13.66
N ASN A 39 14.37 9.64 -13.88
CA ASN A 39 15.58 10.46 -13.68
C ASN A 39 15.71 10.99 -12.24
N ASP A 40 15.08 10.35 -11.27
CA ASP A 40 15.21 10.70 -9.86
C ASP A 40 16.64 10.40 -9.35
N GLU A 41 17.22 11.32 -8.58
CA GLU A 41 18.59 11.21 -8.06
C GLU A 41 18.78 9.93 -7.23
N ARG A 42 17.74 9.48 -6.53
CA ARG A 42 17.73 8.22 -5.77
C ARG A 42 18.06 7.02 -6.65
N GLN A 43 17.53 6.99 -7.88
CA GLN A 43 17.80 5.89 -8.83
C GLN A 43 19.29 5.79 -9.15
N THR A 44 19.96 6.92 -9.35
CA THR A 44 21.41 6.94 -9.63
C THR A 44 22.20 6.53 -8.40
N TYR A 45 21.89 7.10 -7.23
CA TYR A 45 22.56 6.80 -5.98
C TYR A 45 22.51 5.30 -5.62
N TYR A 46 21.31 4.68 -5.73
CA TYR A 46 21.19 3.25 -5.41
C TYR A 46 21.75 2.31 -6.49
N ALA A 47 21.76 2.73 -7.75
CA ALA A 47 22.47 2.00 -8.79
C ALA A 47 23.98 1.93 -8.51
N GLU A 48 24.61 3.05 -8.13
CA GLU A 48 26.02 3.12 -7.74
C GLU A 48 26.31 2.29 -6.48
N ARG A 49 25.41 2.27 -5.50
CA ARG A 49 25.56 1.45 -4.28
C ARG A 49 25.59 -0.05 -4.51
N MET A 50 25.10 -0.56 -5.62
CA MET A 50 25.26 -1.98 -5.96
C MET A 50 26.73 -2.39 -6.13
N GLU A 51 27.63 -1.45 -6.45
CA GLU A 51 29.08 -1.67 -6.53
C GLU A 51 29.70 -2.03 -5.15
N GLU A 52 29.01 -1.73 -4.03
CA GLU A 52 29.45 -2.10 -2.68
C GLU A 52 29.39 -3.62 -2.43
N PHE A 53 28.55 -4.36 -3.17
CA PHE A 53 28.28 -5.78 -2.94
C PHE A 53 28.20 -6.65 -4.20
N CYS A 54 28.33 -6.06 -5.41
CA CYS A 54 28.44 -6.78 -6.67
C CYS A 54 29.83 -6.57 -7.28
N GLU A 55 30.36 -7.59 -7.98
CA GLU A 55 31.67 -7.49 -8.66
C GLU A 55 31.65 -6.51 -9.83
N GLU A 56 30.53 -6.43 -10.51
CA GLU A 56 30.32 -5.59 -11.67
C GLU A 56 28.85 -5.12 -11.71
N VAL A 57 28.59 -3.89 -12.11
CA VAL A 57 27.24 -3.33 -12.18
C VAL A 57 26.95 -2.75 -13.55
N LEU A 58 25.81 -3.15 -14.14
CA LEU A 58 25.25 -2.56 -15.34
C LEU A 58 24.05 -1.67 -14.97
N VAL A 59 24.14 -0.38 -15.34
CA VAL A 59 23.01 0.54 -15.21
C VAL A 59 22.32 0.69 -16.56
N LEU A 60 21.03 0.36 -16.62
CA LEU A 60 20.21 0.40 -17.82
C LEU A 60 19.26 1.60 -17.78
N GLU A 61 19.19 2.34 -18.89
CA GLU A 61 18.24 3.44 -19.06
C GLU A 61 17.85 3.64 -20.54
N GLY A 62 16.67 4.22 -20.79
CA GLY A 62 16.23 4.58 -22.13
C GLY A 62 15.66 3.44 -22.96
N LYS A 63 15.88 3.47 -24.31
CA LYS A 63 15.19 2.59 -25.25
C LYS A 63 15.98 1.35 -25.68
N THR A 64 17.26 1.28 -25.34
CA THR A 64 18.20 0.22 -25.79
C THR A 64 18.39 -0.90 -24.77
N VAL A 65 17.71 -0.84 -23.65
CA VAL A 65 17.91 -1.71 -22.46
C VAL A 65 17.95 -3.22 -22.77
N PHE A 66 17.15 -3.70 -23.71
CA PHE A 66 17.18 -5.11 -24.12
C PHE A 66 18.47 -5.51 -24.83
N ASN A 67 18.98 -4.64 -25.70
CA ASN A 67 20.24 -4.88 -26.41
C ASN A 67 21.42 -4.73 -25.46
N ASP A 68 21.39 -3.71 -24.62
CA ASP A 68 22.49 -3.39 -23.70
C ASP A 68 22.72 -4.52 -22.70
N ILE A 69 21.67 -5.09 -22.12
CA ILE A 69 21.80 -6.23 -21.18
C ILE A 69 22.31 -7.49 -21.90
N GLN A 70 21.83 -7.76 -23.13
CA GLN A 70 22.28 -8.92 -23.88
C GLN A 70 23.75 -8.80 -24.29
N GLU A 71 24.18 -7.63 -24.75
CA GLU A 71 25.57 -7.37 -25.11
C GLU A 71 26.50 -7.48 -23.89
N PHE A 72 26.08 -6.91 -22.75
CA PHE A 72 26.84 -6.96 -21.51
C PHE A 72 27.03 -8.40 -20.97
N LEU A 73 26.04 -9.27 -21.16
CA LEU A 73 26.06 -10.64 -20.64
C LEU A 73 26.50 -11.70 -21.67
N LYS A 74 26.74 -11.34 -22.94
CA LYS A 74 26.97 -12.31 -24.03
C LYS A 74 28.10 -13.29 -23.80
N ASP A 75 29.20 -12.82 -23.17
CA ASP A 75 30.40 -13.61 -22.91
C ASP A 75 30.46 -14.14 -21.46
N LYS A 76 29.34 -14.02 -20.70
CA LYS A 76 29.25 -14.42 -19.30
C LYS A 76 28.39 -15.69 -19.16
N SER A 77 28.88 -16.65 -18.39
CA SER A 77 28.12 -17.87 -18.07
C SER A 77 27.25 -17.62 -16.84
N ILE A 78 25.93 -17.40 -17.03
CA ILE A 78 24.99 -17.12 -15.94
C ILE A 78 24.42 -18.43 -15.40
N ARG A 79 24.48 -18.62 -14.08
CA ARG A 79 23.91 -19.78 -13.37
C ARG A 79 22.57 -19.47 -12.74
N ASN A 80 22.47 -18.32 -12.05
CA ASN A 80 21.28 -17.95 -11.30
C ASN A 80 20.86 -16.52 -11.63
N LEU A 81 19.55 -16.31 -11.78
CA LEU A 81 18.95 -15.00 -11.88
C LEU A 81 18.13 -14.72 -10.62
N TYR A 82 18.37 -13.58 -9.99
CA TYR A 82 17.63 -13.06 -8.84
C TYR A 82 16.87 -11.82 -9.26
N LEU A 83 15.56 -11.79 -9.04
CA LEU A 83 14.72 -10.63 -9.41
C LEU A 83 13.62 -10.36 -8.39
N ALA A 84 13.32 -9.08 -8.18
CA ALA A 84 12.25 -8.61 -7.32
C ALA A 84 10.94 -8.46 -8.11
N SER A 85 10.98 -7.71 -9.22
CA SER A 85 9.81 -7.48 -10.06
C SER A 85 9.57 -8.70 -10.97
N LEU A 86 8.61 -9.54 -10.59
CA LEU A 86 8.34 -10.85 -11.23
C LEU A 86 7.93 -10.74 -12.70
N ASP A 87 7.44 -9.59 -13.13
CA ASP A 87 6.95 -9.33 -14.47
C ASP A 87 7.87 -8.39 -15.28
N ASN A 88 9.13 -8.23 -14.86
CA ASN A 88 10.05 -7.36 -15.56
C ASN A 88 10.54 -8.03 -16.88
N PRO A 89 10.15 -7.51 -18.06
CA PRO A 89 10.48 -8.15 -19.33
C PRO A 89 11.97 -8.07 -19.67
N VAL A 90 12.69 -7.05 -19.21
CA VAL A 90 14.14 -6.88 -19.48
C VAL A 90 14.92 -7.95 -18.71
N ALA A 91 14.63 -8.15 -17.44
CA ALA A 91 15.25 -9.20 -16.63
C ALA A 91 14.92 -10.60 -17.20
N LEU A 92 13.68 -10.83 -17.59
CA LEU A 92 13.25 -12.12 -18.14
C LEU A 92 13.74 -12.40 -19.57
N SER A 93 14.16 -11.38 -20.32
CA SER A 93 14.73 -11.56 -21.67
C SER A 93 16.05 -12.34 -21.68
N ILE A 94 16.75 -12.38 -20.53
CA ILE A 94 18.01 -13.14 -20.37
C ILE A 94 17.79 -14.49 -19.70
N PHE A 95 16.58 -14.79 -19.20
CA PHE A 95 16.30 -16.01 -18.46
C PHE A 95 16.05 -17.21 -19.37
N ASN A 96 16.82 -18.27 -19.16
CA ASN A 96 16.63 -19.57 -19.83
C ASN A 96 16.44 -20.68 -18.77
N PRO A 97 15.22 -21.19 -18.59
CA PRO A 97 14.92 -22.16 -17.53
C PRO A 97 15.62 -23.52 -17.72
N SER A 98 16.18 -23.80 -18.90
CA SER A 98 16.94 -25.03 -19.14
C SER A 98 18.39 -24.96 -18.63
N THR A 99 18.92 -23.76 -18.42
CA THR A 99 20.33 -23.54 -18.08
C THR A 99 20.54 -22.68 -16.84
N MET A 100 19.49 -21.99 -16.37
CA MET A 100 19.53 -21.04 -15.27
C MET A 100 18.49 -21.38 -14.20
N ASN A 101 18.84 -21.14 -12.94
CA ASN A 101 17.88 -21.14 -11.85
C ASN A 101 17.32 -19.72 -11.64
N LEU A 102 16.05 -19.67 -11.21
CA LEU A 102 15.38 -18.43 -10.83
C LEU A 102 15.23 -18.35 -9.32
N TYR A 103 15.56 -17.21 -8.78
CA TYR A 103 15.33 -16.80 -7.40
C TYR A 103 14.61 -15.47 -7.39
N THR A 104 13.78 -15.24 -6.39
CA THR A 104 13.02 -14.00 -6.27
C THR A 104 13.23 -13.35 -4.91
N PHE A 105 13.02 -12.05 -4.82
CA PHE A 105 13.08 -11.32 -3.55
C PHE A 105 12.04 -10.18 -3.52
N ASP A 106 11.85 -9.56 -2.38
CA ASP A 106 10.76 -8.59 -2.17
C ASP A 106 10.82 -7.36 -3.09
N ASP A 107 9.64 -7.03 -3.63
CA ASP A 107 9.34 -5.78 -4.34
C ASP A 107 8.40 -4.90 -3.49
N GLY A 108 8.73 -4.70 -2.23
CA GLY A 108 7.93 -3.96 -1.27
C GLY A 108 6.70 -4.72 -0.77
N SER A 109 5.61 -3.99 -0.51
CA SER A 109 4.39 -4.52 0.11
C SER A 109 3.59 -5.51 -0.77
N THR A 110 3.96 -5.69 -2.04
CA THR A 110 3.34 -6.72 -2.90
C THR A 110 3.48 -8.12 -2.32
N SER A 111 4.54 -8.38 -1.55
CA SER A 111 4.77 -9.68 -0.91
C SER A 111 3.76 -10.04 0.18
N ILE A 112 3.05 -9.06 0.74
CA ILE A 112 2.12 -9.24 1.88
C ILE A 112 0.66 -8.90 1.56
N VAL A 113 0.38 -8.27 0.41
CA VAL A 113 -0.99 -7.92 -0.01
C VAL A 113 -1.58 -9.07 -0.82
N PRO A 114 -2.62 -9.79 -0.34
CA PRO A 114 -3.14 -11.00 -1.00
C PRO A 114 -3.71 -10.77 -2.40
N LEU A 115 -4.36 -9.60 -2.62
CA LEU A 115 -4.91 -9.20 -3.90
C LEU A 115 -4.07 -8.07 -4.49
N ASN A 116 -2.89 -8.40 -4.98
CA ASN A 116 -1.95 -7.46 -5.59
C ASN A 116 -1.85 -7.67 -7.11
N LEU A 117 -1.03 -6.87 -7.77
CA LEU A 117 -0.79 -6.93 -9.20
C LEU A 117 -0.39 -8.35 -9.69
N TYR A 118 0.36 -9.09 -8.87
CA TYR A 118 0.85 -10.42 -9.22
C TYR A 118 -0.20 -11.51 -9.01
N THR A 119 -1.08 -11.39 -8.04
CA THR A 119 -2.07 -12.43 -7.70
C THR A 119 -3.38 -12.31 -8.47
N GLN A 120 -3.73 -11.11 -8.97
CA GLN A 120 -4.99 -10.87 -9.68
C GLN A 120 -4.99 -11.39 -11.13
N ASN A 121 -3.83 -11.56 -11.76
CA ASN A 121 -3.76 -11.92 -13.18
C ASN A 121 -2.61 -12.89 -13.47
N LEU A 122 -2.66 -14.06 -12.87
CA LEU A 122 -1.61 -15.08 -12.93
C LEU A 122 -1.38 -15.64 -14.35
N GLU A 123 -2.42 -15.71 -15.16
CA GLU A 123 -2.34 -16.22 -16.54
C GLU A 123 -1.90 -15.14 -17.55
N ARG A 124 -1.64 -13.91 -17.10
CA ARG A 124 -1.12 -12.83 -17.94
C ARG A 124 0.25 -13.21 -18.50
N VAL A 125 0.39 -13.19 -19.82
CA VAL A 125 1.68 -13.30 -20.49
C VAL A 125 2.47 -12.00 -20.27
N ILE A 126 3.71 -12.13 -19.83
CA ILE A 126 4.60 -10.98 -19.59
C ILE A 126 5.06 -10.45 -20.95
N PRO A 127 4.92 -9.14 -21.22
CA PRO A 127 5.31 -8.55 -22.51
C PRO A 127 6.75 -8.91 -22.92
N TYR A 128 6.96 -9.16 -24.19
CA TYR A 128 8.27 -9.54 -24.80
C TYR A 128 8.86 -10.84 -24.26
N THR A 129 8.08 -11.69 -23.62
CA THR A 129 8.48 -13.02 -23.12
C THR A 129 7.46 -14.07 -23.55
N ASN A 130 7.80 -15.37 -23.36
CA ASN A 130 6.87 -16.48 -23.52
C ASN A 130 6.35 -17.00 -22.17
N PHE A 131 6.57 -16.27 -21.08
CA PHE A 131 6.20 -16.69 -19.74
C PHE A 131 4.91 -15.99 -19.28
N THR A 132 4.06 -16.75 -18.60
CA THR A 132 3.02 -16.21 -17.75
C THR A 132 3.60 -15.88 -16.38
N LEU A 133 2.93 -15.01 -15.63
CA LEU A 133 3.32 -14.70 -14.27
C LEU A 133 3.30 -15.93 -13.36
N LYS A 134 2.32 -16.81 -13.54
CA LYS A 134 2.21 -18.09 -12.83
C LYS A 134 3.41 -19.01 -13.06
N GLU A 135 3.88 -19.09 -14.30
CA GLU A 135 5.06 -19.88 -14.64
C GLU A 135 6.31 -19.33 -13.96
N ILE A 136 6.53 -18.00 -13.98
CA ILE A 136 7.65 -17.36 -13.30
C ILE A 136 7.62 -17.65 -11.80
N MET A 137 6.47 -17.50 -11.15
CA MET A 137 6.32 -17.82 -9.73
C MET A 137 6.60 -19.31 -9.43
N SER A 138 6.17 -20.22 -10.32
CA SER A 138 6.42 -21.66 -10.16
C SER A 138 7.89 -22.03 -10.33
N LEU A 139 8.60 -21.37 -11.26
CA LEU A 139 10.02 -21.56 -11.55
C LEU A 139 10.95 -21.00 -10.46
N SER A 140 10.46 -20.10 -9.60
CA SER A 140 11.27 -19.58 -8.49
C SER A 140 11.61 -20.69 -7.50
N ASN A 141 12.90 -20.92 -7.31
CA ASN A 141 13.42 -21.93 -6.37
C ASN A 141 13.28 -21.49 -4.92
N ARG A 142 13.55 -20.22 -4.64
CA ARG A 142 13.41 -19.56 -3.32
C ARG A 142 12.95 -18.13 -3.51
N HIS A 143 12.23 -17.64 -2.51
CA HIS A 143 11.86 -16.23 -2.38
C HIS A 143 12.44 -15.65 -1.10
N TYR A 144 13.27 -14.64 -1.24
CA TYR A 144 13.90 -13.93 -0.12
C TYR A 144 13.00 -12.78 0.30
N THR A 145 12.57 -12.78 1.55
CA THR A 145 11.57 -11.82 2.06
C THR A 145 11.98 -11.24 3.40
N VAL A 146 11.69 -9.97 3.61
CA VAL A 146 11.80 -9.29 4.90
C VAL A 146 10.51 -9.37 5.72
N PHE A 147 9.48 -10.05 5.20
CA PHE A 147 8.18 -10.18 5.83
C PHE A 147 7.92 -11.63 6.28
N GLU A 148 7.68 -11.81 7.57
CA GLU A 148 7.36 -13.13 8.15
C GLU A 148 6.08 -13.76 7.57
N ASP A 149 5.14 -12.95 7.12
CA ASP A 149 3.83 -13.33 6.61
C ASP A 149 3.67 -13.08 5.11
N CYS A 150 4.75 -13.25 4.34
CA CYS A 150 4.73 -13.21 2.89
C CYS A 150 3.66 -14.17 2.33
N VAL A 151 2.81 -13.67 1.42
CA VAL A 151 1.69 -14.41 0.82
C VAL A 151 1.92 -14.83 -0.63
N LEU A 152 2.97 -14.30 -1.28
CA LEU A 152 3.25 -14.58 -2.70
C LEU A 152 3.78 -16.00 -2.94
N PHE A 153 4.52 -16.54 -1.98
CA PHE A 153 5.17 -17.85 -2.12
C PHE A 153 4.85 -18.77 -0.96
N PRO A 154 4.82 -20.11 -1.17
CA PRO A 154 4.68 -21.08 -0.09
C PRO A 154 5.82 -20.96 0.94
N LYS A 155 5.53 -21.25 2.21
CA LYS A 155 6.49 -21.11 3.32
C LYS A 155 7.80 -21.90 3.12
N ASP A 156 7.74 -23.07 2.51
CA ASP A 156 8.90 -23.91 2.21
C ASP A 156 9.85 -23.32 1.15
N LYS A 157 9.37 -22.35 0.36
CA LYS A 157 10.18 -21.59 -0.59
C LYS A 157 10.72 -20.28 0.00
N GLN A 158 10.20 -19.81 1.12
CA GLN A 158 10.60 -18.53 1.70
C GLN A 158 11.92 -18.62 2.46
N VAL A 159 12.74 -17.57 2.34
CA VAL A 159 13.94 -17.31 3.14
C VAL A 159 13.76 -15.96 3.80
N LEU A 160 13.55 -15.92 5.10
CA LEU A 160 13.42 -14.69 5.84
C LEU A 160 14.78 -13.99 5.95
N LEU A 161 14.80 -12.71 5.61
CA LEU A 161 15.96 -11.82 5.73
C LEU A 161 15.75 -10.85 6.88
N GLU A 162 16.83 -10.51 7.54
CA GLU A 162 16.91 -9.37 8.45
C GLU A 162 17.42 -8.15 7.67
N LEU A 163 16.68 -7.04 7.69
CA LEU A 163 17.05 -5.83 7.00
C LEU A 163 17.81 -4.89 7.94
N HIS A 164 19.11 -4.71 7.69
CA HIS A 164 19.99 -3.87 8.50
C HIS A 164 20.03 -2.45 7.95
N LEU A 165 19.21 -1.57 8.50
CA LEU A 165 19.04 -0.19 8.03
C LEU A 165 19.76 0.85 8.90
N GLU A 166 19.92 0.56 10.20
CA GLU A 166 20.55 1.49 11.15
C GLU A 166 22.03 1.70 10.82
N PRO A 167 22.46 2.95 10.56
CA PRO A 167 23.88 3.22 10.31
C PRO A 167 24.74 2.94 11.55
N SER A 168 25.94 2.39 11.36
CA SER A 168 26.85 2.05 12.46
C SER A 168 27.28 3.25 13.33
N HIS A 169 27.13 4.47 12.83
CA HIS A 169 27.46 5.73 13.51
C HIS A 169 26.23 6.52 13.94
N PHE A 170 25.02 5.92 13.90
CA PHE A 170 23.77 6.57 14.25
C PHE A 170 23.75 7.06 15.69
N HIS A 171 23.35 8.32 15.89
CA HIS A 171 23.19 8.95 17.18
C HIS A 171 21.86 9.69 17.25
N ARG A 172 20.89 9.09 17.91
CA ARG A 172 19.57 9.65 18.06
C ARG A 172 19.57 10.97 18.87
N ALA A 173 18.89 11.97 18.35
CA ALA A 173 18.66 13.23 19.06
C ALA A 173 17.84 13.01 20.36
N LYS A 174 18.17 13.80 21.40
CA LYS A 174 17.46 13.86 22.68
C LYS A 174 17.17 15.33 23.01
N ASN A 175 16.38 16.00 22.19
CA ASN A 175 16.21 17.45 22.22
C ASN A 175 14.74 17.90 22.32
N GLY A 176 13.79 16.97 22.46
CA GLY A 176 12.36 17.25 22.52
C GLY A 176 11.74 17.72 21.19
N LYS A 177 12.52 17.84 20.11
CA LYS A 177 12.00 18.28 18.81
C LYS A 177 11.22 17.18 18.15
N LYS A 178 10.16 17.57 17.47
CA LYS A 178 9.28 16.69 16.70
C LYS A 178 9.17 17.19 15.25
N ILE A 179 9.01 16.25 14.33
CA ILE A 179 8.71 16.52 12.94
C ILE A 179 7.64 15.56 12.43
N SER A 180 6.78 16.04 11.53
CA SER A 180 5.72 15.26 10.88
C SER A 180 5.97 15.21 9.37
N VAL A 181 6.02 14.01 8.81
CA VAL A 181 6.33 13.80 7.39
C VAL A 181 5.27 12.93 6.72
N PHE A 182 5.00 13.17 5.44
CA PHE A 182 4.07 12.36 4.65
C PHE A 182 4.78 11.66 3.51
N LEU A 183 4.56 10.35 3.38
CA LEU A 183 5.09 9.52 2.31
C LEU A 183 4.12 9.47 1.13
N GLY A 184 4.52 10.04 0.00
CA GLY A 184 3.78 9.97 -1.24
C GLY A 184 3.65 8.53 -1.73
N GLN A 185 2.54 8.22 -2.39
CA GLN A 185 2.24 6.90 -2.93
C GLN A 185 2.11 6.95 -4.45
N PHE A 186 2.63 5.92 -5.14
CA PHE A 186 2.38 5.72 -6.56
C PHE A 186 1.10 4.89 -6.73
N LEU A 187 0.04 5.53 -7.16
CA LEU A 187 -1.26 4.90 -7.42
C LEU A 187 -1.54 4.71 -8.94
N GLY A 188 -0.59 5.13 -9.78
CA GLY A 188 -0.78 5.30 -11.22
C GLY A 188 -0.96 4.03 -12.06
N SER A 189 -0.74 2.82 -11.52
CA SER A 189 -0.98 1.57 -12.25
C SER A 189 -2.41 1.02 -12.09
N LEU A 190 -3.18 1.59 -11.16
CA LEU A 190 -4.52 1.12 -10.80
C LEU A 190 -5.61 2.13 -11.12
N LEU A 191 -5.25 3.39 -11.45
CA LEU A 191 -6.18 4.50 -11.42
C LEU A 191 -6.30 5.20 -12.79
N TYR A 192 -7.53 5.57 -13.16
CA TYR A 192 -7.82 6.52 -14.22
C TYR A 192 -7.36 7.93 -13.80
N GLN A 193 -7.21 8.86 -14.75
CA GLN A 193 -6.73 10.22 -14.48
C GLN A 193 -7.54 10.97 -13.41
N GLU A 194 -8.84 10.73 -13.35
CA GLU A 194 -9.75 11.29 -12.34
C GLU A 194 -9.41 10.86 -10.91
N ASP A 195 -8.99 9.60 -10.74
CA ASP A 195 -8.61 9.06 -9.44
C ASP A 195 -7.30 9.69 -8.91
N LEU A 196 -6.41 10.11 -9.81
CA LEU A 196 -5.18 10.81 -9.43
C LEU A 196 -5.50 12.19 -8.83
N GLU A 197 -6.43 12.95 -9.42
CA GLU A 197 -6.87 14.24 -8.88
C GLU A 197 -7.50 14.10 -7.49
N ILE A 198 -8.32 13.08 -7.30
CA ILE A 198 -8.94 12.78 -6.01
C ILE A 198 -7.87 12.46 -4.97
N THR A 199 -6.91 11.62 -5.32
CA THR A 199 -5.80 11.28 -4.42
C THR A 199 -4.98 12.51 -4.04
N GLN A 200 -4.74 13.42 -4.97
CA GLN A 200 -4.05 14.68 -4.71
C GLN A 200 -4.85 15.57 -3.75
N LYS A 201 -6.17 15.69 -3.94
CA LYS A 201 -7.05 16.45 -3.02
C LYS A 201 -7.06 15.86 -1.61
N LEU A 202 -7.17 14.53 -1.50
CA LEU A 202 -7.13 13.83 -0.21
C LEU A 202 -5.78 14.01 0.49
N THR A 203 -4.68 13.92 -0.25
CA THR A 203 -3.34 14.16 0.28
C THR A 203 -3.21 15.60 0.77
N ALA A 204 -3.64 16.60 -0.03
CA ALA A 204 -3.61 18.02 0.37
C ALA A 204 -4.39 18.25 1.67
N LYS A 205 -5.59 17.67 1.78
CA LYS A 205 -6.42 17.74 3.00
C LYS A 205 -5.65 17.19 4.22
N ILE A 206 -5.02 16.01 4.09
CA ILE A 206 -4.25 15.41 5.18
C ILE A 206 -3.05 16.28 5.56
N LEU A 207 -2.31 16.81 4.57
CA LEU A 207 -1.16 17.67 4.80
C LEU A 207 -1.52 18.91 5.63
N ASP A 208 -2.68 19.50 5.37
CA ASP A 208 -3.16 20.69 6.08
C ASP A 208 -3.73 20.35 7.47
N GLU A 209 -4.61 19.35 7.57
CA GLU A 209 -5.26 18.97 8.84
C GLU A 209 -4.26 18.45 9.87
N GLN A 210 -3.27 17.66 9.43
CA GLN A 210 -2.25 17.09 10.29
C GLN A 210 -1.03 18.00 10.47
N LYS A 211 -0.99 19.16 9.79
CA LYS A 211 0.13 20.13 9.84
C LYS A 211 1.47 19.48 9.51
N ILE A 212 1.46 18.68 8.43
CA ILE A 212 2.67 17.99 7.96
C ILE A 212 3.75 18.98 7.57
N ASP A 213 4.98 18.76 8.05
CA ASP A 213 6.13 19.61 7.78
C ASP A 213 6.73 19.32 6.41
N TYR A 214 6.96 18.03 6.08
CA TYR A 214 7.58 17.62 4.81
C TYR A 214 6.77 16.55 4.09
N TYR A 215 6.76 16.65 2.76
CA TYR A 215 6.24 15.64 1.85
C TYR A 215 7.39 14.97 1.09
N TYR A 216 7.50 13.66 1.20
CA TYR A 216 8.45 12.83 0.47
C TYR A 216 7.77 12.22 -0.74
N PRO A 217 8.08 12.65 -1.98
CA PRO A 217 7.43 12.13 -3.18
C PRO A 217 7.85 10.69 -3.45
N HIS A 218 6.92 9.90 -3.97
CA HIS A 218 7.26 8.57 -4.47
C HIS A 218 8.18 8.70 -5.71
N PRO A 219 9.25 7.88 -5.85
CA PRO A 219 10.21 7.98 -6.96
C PRO A 219 9.62 7.90 -8.38
N ARG A 220 8.42 7.34 -8.52
CA ARG A 220 7.70 7.19 -9.80
C ARG A 220 6.64 8.28 -10.05
N VAL A 221 6.50 9.26 -9.18
CA VAL A 221 5.52 10.36 -9.35
C VAL A 221 6.19 11.55 -10.00
N PRO A 222 5.92 11.86 -11.29
CA PRO A 222 6.65 12.88 -12.04
C PRO A 222 6.27 14.32 -11.64
N LEU A 223 5.09 14.52 -11.04
CA LEU A 223 4.59 15.82 -10.63
C LEU A 223 4.35 15.84 -9.13
N ASN A 224 4.90 16.85 -8.48
CA ASN A 224 4.64 17.11 -7.09
C ASN A 224 3.84 18.41 -6.93
N PRO A 225 2.57 18.34 -6.54
CA PRO A 225 1.73 19.53 -6.33
C PRO A 225 2.03 20.25 -5.00
N TYR A 226 2.89 19.72 -4.13
CA TYR A 226 3.16 20.21 -2.76
C TYR A 226 4.56 20.82 -2.65
N GLN A 227 4.91 21.75 -3.54
CA GLN A 227 6.26 22.34 -3.66
C GLN A 227 6.76 23.01 -2.38
N ASP A 228 5.86 23.63 -1.61
CA ASP A 228 6.15 24.28 -0.33
C ASP A 228 6.53 23.32 0.80
N LYS A 229 6.14 22.04 0.68
CA LYS A 229 6.43 20.97 1.65
C LYS A 229 7.38 19.91 1.11
N LEU A 230 7.83 20.05 -0.13
CA LEU A 230 8.68 19.07 -0.78
C LEU A 230 10.00 18.88 -0.03
N LYS A 231 10.32 17.63 0.32
CA LYS A 231 11.64 17.24 0.80
C LYS A 231 12.34 16.39 -0.26
N GLU A 232 13.36 16.96 -0.85
CA GLU A 232 14.26 16.22 -1.74
C GLU A 232 15.31 15.50 -0.92
N THR A 233 15.54 14.23 -1.25
CA THR A 233 16.58 13.40 -0.65
C THR A 233 17.03 12.36 -1.66
N ARG A 234 18.30 11.98 -1.59
CA ARG A 234 18.85 10.86 -2.37
C ARG A 234 18.63 9.50 -1.72
N PHE A 235 18.14 9.49 -0.48
CA PHE A 235 17.88 8.25 0.26
C PHE A 235 16.44 7.76 0.05
N CYS A 236 16.22 6.45 0.10
CA CYS A 236 14.89 5.91 0.35
C CYS A 236 14.49 6.19 1.81
N PHE A 237 13.20 6.16 2.09
CA PHE A 237 12.72 6.59 3.40
C PHE A 237 13.18 5.66 4.54
N GLU A 238 13.43 4.40 4.25
CA GLU A 238 13.95 3.41 5.17
C GLU A 238 15.35 3.79 5.74
N GLU A 239 16.12 4.60 5.02
CA GLU A 239 17.39 5.15 5.50
C GLU A 239 17.25 6.62 5.95
N GLU A 240 16.42 7.42 5.27
CA GLU A 240 16.16 8.83 5.62
C GLU A 240 15.63 8.98 7.04
N ILE A 241 14.87 8.01 7.55
CA ILE A 241 14.33 8.03 8.92
C ILE A 241 15.42 8.19 9.98
N TYR A 242 16.60 7.59 9.78
CA TYR A 242 17.72 7.72 10.72
C TYR A 242 18.33 9.13 10.68
N LEU A 243 18.41 9.77 9.52
CA LEU A 243 18.85 11.16 9.40
C LEU A 243 17.87 12.11 10.10
N LEU A 244 16.57 11.87 9.98
CA LEU A 244 15.56 12.63 10.71
C LEU A 244 15.70 12.44 12.22
N LEU A 245 15.95 11.22 12.70
CA LEU A 245 16.15 10.91 14.11
C LEU A 245 17.47 11.46 14.69
N GLU A 246 18.48 11.77 13.89
CA GLU A 246 19.66 12.52 14.33
C GLU A 246 19.37 14.00 14.58
N GLU A 247 18.34 14.57 13.92
CA GLU A 247 17.94 15.97 14.08
C GLU A 247 16.75 16.14 15.04
N TYR A 248 15.77 15.21 15.01
CA TYR A 248 14.52 15.26 15.77
C TYR A 248 14.42 14.05 16.70
N GLU A 249 13.98 14.26 17.94
CA GLU A 249 13.79 13.17 18.90
C GLU A 249 12.56 12.31 18.54
N PHE A 250 11.54 12.94 17.94
CA PHE A 250 10.29 12.28 17.54
C PHE A 250 9.96 12.56 16.09
N VAL A 251 9.68 11.49 15.33
CA VAL A 251 9.27 11.56 13.94
C VAL A 251 7.90 10.92 13.74
N GLU A 252 6.94 11.70 13.28
CA GLU A 252 5.62 11.18 12.86
C GLU A 252 5.64 10.93 11.36
N VAL A 253 5.34 9.70 10.97
CA VAL A 253 5.37 9.25 9.58
C VAL A 253 3.95 8.94 9.12
N HIS A 254 3.46 9.70 8.18
CA HIS A 254 2.12 9.62 7.63
C HIS A 254 2.14 9.06 6.22
N GLY A 255 1.08 8.32 5.81
CA GLY A 255 0.97 7.79 4.45
C GLY A 255 -0.27 6.92 4.23
N PHE A 256 -0.47 6.45 3.00
CA PHE A 256 -1.59 5.55 2.71
C PHE A 256 -1.23 4.09 3.05
N TYR A 257 -0.34 3.45 2.29
CA TYR A 257 0.09 2.05 2.50
C TYR A 257 1.54 1.80 2.02
N SER A 258 2.41 2.77 2.27
CA SER A 258 3.84 2.62 1.93
C SER A 258 4.49 1.49 2.73
N THR A 259 5.31 0.68 2.08
CA THR A 259 6.15 -0.34 2.73
C THR A 259 6.95 0.24 3.88
N SER A 260 7.46 1.46 3.73
CA SER A 260 8.22 2.18 4.75
C SER A 260 7.45 2.31 6.07
N LEU A 261 6.10 2.49 6.05
CA LEU A 261 5.30 2.54 7.29
C LEU A 261 5.45 1.27 8.13
N LEU A 262 5.52 0.10 7.49
CA LEU A 262 5.71 -1.18 8.18
C LEU A 262 7.13 -1.34 8.70
N LEU A 263 8.13 -0.88 7.95
CA LEU A 263 9.53 -1.10 8.28
C LEU A 263 10.05 -0.14 9.35
N VAL A 264 9.44 1.06 9.47
CA VAL A 264 9.90 2.06 10.44
C VAL A 264 9.05 2.14 11.72
N LYS A 265 7.87 1.48 11.78
CA LYS A 265 6.92 1.63 12.89
C LYS A 265 7.44 1.22 14.26
N ASP A 266 8.41 0.30 14.30
CA ASP A 266 8.98 -0.22 15.54
C ASP A 266 10.31 0.45 15.92
N ILE A 267 10.76 1.46 15.15
CA ILE A 267 11.94 2.26 15.48
C ILE A 267 11.61 3.20 16.64
N GLU A 268 12.46 3.22 17.67
CA GLU A 268 12.28 4.08 18.83
C GLU A 268 12.23 5.58 18.44
N GLY A 269 11.18 6.30 18.86
CA GLY A 269 10.93 7.71 18.52
C GLY A 269 10.15 7.91 17.23
N VAL A 270 9.78 6.85 16.53
CA VAL A 270 8.92 6.90 15.35
C VAL A 270 7.49 6.57 15.73
N SER A 271 6.54 7.32 15.21
CA SER A 271 5.11 7.01 15.25
C SER A 271 4.58 7.01 13.83
N VAL A 272 3.82 6.00 13.44
CA VAL A 272 3.28 5.87 12.09
C VAL A 272 1.76 6.09 12.08
N TYR A 273 1.25 6.70 11.01
CA TYR A 273 -0.17 7.01 10.83
C TYR A 273 -0.60 6.69 9.39
N GLY A 274 -1.50 5.73 9.25
CA GLY A 274 -2.09 5.35 7.98
C GLY A 274 -3.40 6.10 7.71
N TYR A 275 -3.65 6.42 6.43
CA TYR A 275 -4.91 7.03 6.00
C TYR A 275 -5.63 6.09 5.04
N ARG A 276 -6.86 5.71 5.41
CA ARG A 276 -7.71 4.88 4.59
C ARG A 276 -8.66 5.75 3.78
N THR A 277 -8.61 5.58 2.48
CA THR A 277 -9.55 6.21 1.54
C THR A 277 -10.33 5.12 0.82
N PHE A 278 -11.36 5.51 0.08
CA PHE A 278 -12.08 4.54 -0.74
C PHE A 278 -11.19 3.83 -1.80
N LEU A 279 -10.09 4.48 -2.25
CA LEU A 279 -9.14 3.92 -3.20
C LEU A 279 -8.13 2.94 -2.57
N THR A 280 -7.90 3.02 -1.26
CA THR A 280 -6.81 2.32 -0.57
C THR A 280 -7.28 1.36 0.52
N THR A 281 -8.58 1.05 0.56
CA THR A 281 -9.19 0.27 1.66
C THR A 281 -8.60 -1.13 1.79
N HIS A 282 -8.35 -1.82 0.67
CA HIS A 282 -7.83 -3.19 0.70
C HIS A 282 -6.44 -3.24 1.31
N GLU A 283 -5.52 -2.44 0.79
CA GLU A 283 -4.12 -2.35 1.26
C GLU A 283 -4.07 -1.86 2.71
N SER A 284 -4.85 -0.82 3.03
CA SER A 284 -4.94 -0.26 4.38
C SER A 284 -5.37 -1.30 5.42
N ASN A 285 -6.30 -2.20 5.08
CA ASN A 285 -6.72 -3.28 5.97
C ASN A 285 -5.60 -4.31 6.22
N VAL A 286 -4.78 -4.58 5.20
CA VAL A 286 -3.62 -5.46 5.33
C VAL A 286 -2.57 -4.86 6.27
N PHE A 287 -2.30 -3.56 6.14
CA PHE A 287 -1.35 -2.83 6.99
C PHE A 287 -1.86 -2.64 8.42
N ALA A 288 -3.16 -2.38 8.59
CA ALA A 288 -3.79 -2.25 9.91
C ALA A 288 -3.63 -3.54 10.74
N LYS A 289 -3.80 -4.71 10.13
CA LYS A 289 -3.56 -6.01 10.78
C LYS A 289 -2.12 -6.21 11.24
N ARG A 290 -1.17 -5.42 10.71
CA ARG A 290 0.26 -5.43 11.05
C ARG A 290 0.67 -4.29 11.98
N GLY A 291 -0.32 -3.64 12.61
CA GLY A 291 -0.08 -2.65 13.66
C GLY A 291 0.10 -1.22 13.19
N VAL A 292 -0.16 -0.90 11.91
CA VAL A 292 -0.26 0.50 11.47
C VAL A 292 -1.64 1.05 11.84
N PRO A 293 -1.76 2.10 12.66
CA PRO A 293 -3.04 2.72 12.97
C PRO A 293 -3.59 3.48 11.75
N TYR A 294 -4.90 3.34 11.47
CA TYR A 294 -5.54 3.96 10.32
C TYR A 294 -6.69 4.88 10.73
N GLN A 295 -6.75 6.03 10.05
CA GLN A 295 -7.91 6.93 10.07
C GLN A 295 -8.61 6.90 8.70
N ASN A 296 -9.94 6.97 8.70
CA ASN A 296 -10.71 7.09 7.47
C ASN A 296 -10.69 8.54 6.97
N VAL A 297 -10.45 8.74 5.69
CA VAL A 297 -10.44 10.06 5.05
C VAL A 297 -11.34 10.05 3.83
N SER A 298 -12.35 10.92 3.85
CA SER A 298 -13.26 11.15 2.73
C SER A 298 -12.80 12.33 1.89
N GLN A 299 -13.08 12.26 0.60
CA GLN A 299 -12.90 13.37 -0.32
C GLN A 299 -13.93 14.52 -0.11
N SER A 300 -15.01 14.25 0.60
CA SER A 300 -16.11 15.17 0.81
C SER A 300 -16.52 15.19 2.29
N ASP A 301 -16.79 16.38 2.81
CA ASP A 301 -17.42 16.58 4.11
C ASP A 301 -18.91 16.87 3.99
N THR A 302 -19.52 16.62 2.81
CA THR A 302 -20.95 16.80 2.57
C THR A 302 -21.76 15.91 3.51
N PRO A 303 -22.60 16.45 4.40
CA PRO A 303 -23.34 15.63 5.33
C PRO A 303 -24.44 14.83 4.61
N VAL A 304 -24.59 13.56 5.03
CA VAL A 304 -25.56 12.59 4.48
C VAL A 304 -26.38 12.00 5.61
N ASP A 305 -27.69 11.99 5.50
CA ASP A 305 -28.55 11.19 6.37
C ASP A 305 -28.76 9.81 5.74
N ILE A 306 -28.48 8.75 6.51
CA ILE A 306 -28.71 7.38 6.09
C ILE A 306 -29.97 6.89 6.77
N VAL A 307 -30.98 6.52 5.98
CA VAL A 307 -32.23 5.97 6.50
C VAL A 307 -32.21 4.46 6.38
N MET A 308 -32.30 3.76 7.52
CA MET A 308 -32.33 2.31 7.64
C MET A 308 -33.68 1.86 8.21
N PRO A 309 -34.63 1.47 7.35
CA PRO A 309 -35.87 0.87 7.83
C PRO A 309 -35.61 -0.56 8.30
N VAL A 310 -36.24 -0.96 9.40
CA VAL A 310 -36.12 -2.34 9.91
C VAL A 310 -37.44 -2.83 10.47
N TYR A 311 -37.75 -4.11 10.22
CA TYR A 311 -38.78 -4.87 10.88
C TYR A 311 -38.32 -6.31 11.11
N ASN A 312 -38.18 -6.72 12.38
CA ASN A 312 -37.66 -8.03 12.77
C ASN A 312 -36.30 -8.37 12.14
N GLY A 313 -35.31 -7.47 12.32
CA GLY A 313 -33.97 -7.58 11.74
C GLY A 313 -32.88 -8.00 12.73
N ALA A 314 -33.21 -8.59 13.87
CA ALA A 314 -32.24 -8.90 14.94
C ALA A 314 -31.03 -9.74 14.49
N GLU A 315 -31.19 -10.59 13.47
CA GLU A 315 -30.11 -11.46 12.97
C GLU A 315 -29.09 -10.73 12.08
N THR A 316 -29.48 -9.67 11.39
CA THR A 316 -28.65 -9.03 10.34
C THR A 316 -28.21 -7.62 10.69
N ILE A 317 -29.03 -6.88 11.45
CA ILE A 317 -28.87 -5.44 11.64
C ILE A 317 -27.53 -5.01 12.25
N SER A 318 -26.93 -5.84 13.11
CA SER A 318 -25.63 -5.53 13.69
C SER A 318 -24.53 -5.43 12.62
N GLN A 319 -24.48 -6.40 11.71
CA GLN A 319 -23.52 -6.41 10.61
C GLN A 319 -23.76 -5.23 9.66
N THR A 320 -25.00 -4.88 9.42
CA THR A 320 -25.38 -3.72 8.60
C THR A 320 -24.93 -2.42 9.25
N ILE A 321 -25.20 -2.20 10.55
CA ILE A 321 -24.75 -0.99 11.27
C ILE A 321 -23.22 -0.90 11.26
N ASP A 322 -22.53 -2.00 11.53
CA ASP A 322 -21.07 -2.06 11.47
C ASP A 322 -20.54 -1.62 10.10
N SER A 323 -21.18 -2.04 9.01
CA SER A 323 -20.79 -1.65 7.65
C SER A 323 -20.97 -0.15 7.38
N VAL A 324 -22.00 0.46 7.96
CA VAL A 324 -22.24 1.92 7.89
C VAL A 324 -21.23 2.70 8.73
N LEU A 325 -20.97 2.28 9.95
CA LEU A 325 -20.03 2.97 10.84
C LEU A 325 -18.59 2.90 10.33
N ASN A 326 -18.25 1.86 9.55
CA ASN A 326 -16.95 1.67 8.92
C ASN A 326 -16.81 2.34 7.54
N GLN A 327 -17.76 3.18 7.10
CA GLN A 327 -17.61 3.95 5.87
C GLN A 327 -16.40 4.87 5.92
N THR A 328 -15.70 5.09 4.77
CA THR A 328 -14.61 6.06 4.66
C THR A 328 -15.13 7.49 4.80
N HIS A 329 -16.31 7.77 4.27
CA HIS A 329 -17.04 9.02 4.51
C HIS A 329 -17.61 9.03 5.93
N GLN A 330 -17.23 10.00 6.76
CA GLN A 330 -17.61 10.07 8.17
C GLN A 330 -18.66 11.14 8.49
N ALA A 331 -18.95 12.05 7.54
CA ALA A 331 -19.95 13.11 7.70
C ALA A 331 -21.37 12.58 7.43
N PHE A 332 -21.82 11.64 8.26
CA PHE A 332 -23.17 11.07 8.13
C PHE A 332 -23.89 10.98 9.48
N ARG A 333 -25.20 10.81 9.40
CA ARG A 333 -26.10 10.41 10.50
C ARG A 333 -26.85 9.15 10.07
N LEU A 334 -26.94 8.13 10.92
CA LEU A 334 -27.69 6.90 10.70
C LEU A 334 -29.03 6.97 11.46
N LEU A 335 -30.13 6.99 10.73
CA LEU A 335 -31.48 6.96 11.25
C LEU A 335 -32.07 5.56 11.07
N ILE A 336 -32.03 4.76 12.15
CA ILE A 336 -32.63 3.42 12.19
C ILE A 336 -34.11 3.62 12.54
N VAL A 337 -35.02 3.31 11.61
CA VAL A 337 -36.46 3.43 11.81
C VAL A 337 -37.07 2.06 11.91
N ASP A 338 -37.42 1.67 13.15
CA ASP A 338 -38.01 0.36 13.47
C ASP A 338 -39.54 0.42 13.30
N ASP A 339 -40.04 -0.36 12.37
CA ASP A 339 -41.45 -0.50 12.04
C ASP A 339 -42.21 -1.42 13.03
N GLY A 340 -41.96 -1.28 14.31
CA GLY A 340 -42.67 -2.03 15.37
C GLY A 340 -42.19 -3.49 15.49
N SER A 341 -40.91 -3.77 15.38
CA SER A 341 -40.34 -5.12 15.54
C SER A 341 -40.80 -5.82 16.80
N THR A 342 -41.09 -7.13 16.67
CA THR A 342 -41.52 -7.99 17.75
C THR A 342 -40.43 -8.93 18.28
N ASP A 343 -39.28 -8.94 17.60
CA ASP A 343 -38.05 -9.64 17.98
C ASP A 343 -37.10 -8.77 18.82
N ASN A 344 -35.85 -9.18 18.97
CA ASN A 344 -34.82 -8.47 19.74
C ASN A 344 -34.13 -7.33 18.97
N THR A 345 -34.64 -6.85 17.82
CA THR A 345 -34.02 -5.80 17.01
C THR A 345 -33.59 -4.58 17.84
N GLY A 346 -34.50 -4.06 18.69
CA GLY A 346 -34.19 -2.89 19.52
C GLY A 346 -33.07 -3.14 20.53
N GLU A 347 -32.98 -4.36 21.10
CA GLU A 347 -31.90 -4.70 22.03
C GLU A 347 -30.54 -4.78 21.29
N VAL A 348 -30.52 -5.32 20.08
CA VAL A 348 -29.32 -5.39 19.23
C VAL A 348 -28.82 -4.00 18.84
N CYS A 349 -29.71 -3.03 18.65
CA CYS A 349 -29.33 -1.64 18.31
C CYS A 349 -28.77 -0.84 19.50
N LYS A 350 -29.11 -1.17 20.75
CA LYS A 350 -28.72 -0.38 21.93
C LYS A 350 -27.22 -0.11 22.06
N PRO A 351 -26.29 -1.06 21.86
CA PRO A 351 -24.87 -0.79 21.98
C PRO A 351 -24.36 0.29 21.03
N TYR A 352 -25.01 0.45 19.87
CA TYR A 352 -24.60 1.41 18.85
C TYR A 352 -25.03 2.85 19.15
N LEU A 353 -25.97 3.05 20.07
CA LEU A 353 -26.47 4.39 20.45
C LEU A 353 -25.46 5.22 21.26
N VAL A 354 -24.30 4.66 21.61
CA VAL A 354 -23.17 5.40 22.18
C VAL A 354 -22.47 6.26 21.12
N ASP A 355 -22.61 5.92 19.83
CA ASP A 355 -22.13 6.75 18.72
C ASP A 355 -23.18 7.83 18.42
N GLU A 356 -22.81 9.11 18.58
CA GLU A 356 -23.67 10.26 18.41
C GLU A 356 -24.31 10.37 17.01
N ARG A 357 -23.73 9.69 16.03
CA ARG A 357 -24.24 9.63 14.66
C ARG A 357 -25.45 8.70 14.51
N VAL A 358 -25.65 7.77 15.45
CA VAL A 358 -26.68 6.73 15.37
C VAL A 358 -27.92 7.14 16.15
N GLN A 359 -29.08 7.11 15.49
CA GLN A 359 -30.38 7.35 16.11
C GLN A 359 -31.32 6.19 15.83
N TYR A 360 -32.00 5.69 16.87
CA TYR A 360 -33.00 4.63 16.76
C TYR A 360 -34.39 5.19 17.08
N ILE A 361 -35.30 5.02 16.14
CA ILE A 361 -36.68 5.53 16.21
C ILE A 361 -37.61 4.33 16.06
N ARG A 362 -38.44 4.06 17.07
CA ARG A 362 -39.43 3.00 16.99
C ARG A 362 -40.82 3.57 16.72
N GLU A 363 -41.48 3.04 15.69
CA GLU A 363 -42.85 3.40 15.28
C GLU A 363 -43.80 2.20 15.48
N GLY A 364 -45.06 2.36 15.17
CA GLY A 364 -46.00 1.25 15.02
C GLY A 364 -45.89 0.66 13.63
N HIS A 365 -46.20 -0.63 13.45
CA HIS A 365 -46.12 -1.33 12.17
C HIS A 365 -47.01 -0.69 11.10
N LYS A 366 -46.41 -0.11 10.05
CA LYS A 366 -47.07 0.57 8.94
C LYS A 366 -46.59 0.11 7.57
N GLY A 367 -45.51 -0.66 7.54
CA GLY A 367 -44.88 -1.14 6.32
C GLY A 367 -43.72 -0.27 5.85
N ILE A 368 -42.84 -0.87 5.03
CA ILE A 368 -41.55 -0.33 4.62
C ILE A 368 -41.63 1.09 3.99
N SER A 369 -42.65 1.36 3.16
CA SER A 369 -42.80 2.65 2.48
C SER A 369 -43.07 3.80 3.45
N GLU A 370 -43.92 3.57 4.45
CA GLU A 370 -44.22 4.55 5.50
C GLU A 370 -43.00 4.77 6.41
N THR A 371 -42.28 3.69 6.74
CA THR A 371 -41.10 3.71 7.53
C THR A 371 -39.96 4.48 6.86
N LEU A 372 -39.74 4.27 5.57
CA LEU A 372 -38.81 5.06 4.76
C LEU A 372 -39.21 6.54 4.70
N ASN A 373 -40.49 6.85 4.41
CA ASN A 373 -40.99 8.23 4.39
C ASN A 373 -40.79 8.90 5.76
N ARG A 374 -40.97 8.16 6.84
CA ARG A 374 -40.69 8.65 8.20
C ARG A 374 -39.22 9.02 8.36
N GLY A 375 -38.31 8.14 7.98
CA GLY A 375 -36.85 8.40 8.02
C GLY A 375 -36.47 9.63 7.20
N VAL A 376 -36.97 9.75 5.96
CA VAL A 376 -36.75 10.92 5.10
C VAL A 376 -37.30 12.18 5.75
N SER A 377 -38.47 12.12 6.40
CA SER A 377 -39.07 13.31 7.07
C SER A 377 -38.24 13.79 8.26
N LEU A 378 -37.38 12.95 8.82
CA LEU A 378 -36.46 13.27 9.90
C LEU A 378 -35.09 13.76 9.41
N SER A 379 -34.85 13.67 8.10
CA SER A 379 -33.60 14.12 7.49
C SER A 379 -33.42 15.62 7.64
N GLN A 380 -32.16 16.01 7.89
CA GLN A 380 -31.72 17.41 8.05
C GLN A 380 -30.67 17.80 7.03
N THR A 381 -30.29 16.87 6.15
CA THR A 381 -29.26 17.07 5.14
C THR A 381 -29.85 17.12 3.73
N ALA A 382 -29.10 17.68 2.78
CA ALA A 382 -29.52 17.76 1.39
C ALA A 382 -29.50 16.39 0.67
N TYR A 383 -28.77 15.43 1.22
CA TYR A 383 -28.60 14.08 0.66
C TYR A 383 -29.07 13.03 1.64
N VAL A 384 -29.87 12.10 1.14
CA VAL A 384 -30.36 10.95 1.90
C VAL A 384 -29.94 9.67 1.17
N ALA A 385 -29.27 8.78 1.89
CA ALA A 385 -29.00 7.44 1.39
C ALA A 385 -29.95 6.43 2.07
N ARG A 386 -30.39 5.41 1.33
CA ARG A 386 -31.14 4.28 1.88
C ARG A 386 -30.19 3.12 2.14
N GLN A 387 -30.31 2.50 3.31
CA GLN A 387 -29.65 1.26 3.69
C GLN A 387 -30.71 0.25 4.16
N ASP A 388 -30.80 -0.92 3.53
CA ASP A 388 -31.65 -1.99 4.01
C ASP A 388 -30.97 -2.74 5.17
N ALA A 389 -31.73 -3.15 6.18
CA ALA A 389 -31.19 -3.67 7.45
C ALA A 389 -30.56 -5.07 7.37
N ASP A 390 -30.54 -5.69 6.20
CA ASP A 390 -29.96 -6.98 5.86
C ASP A 390 -28.83 -6.90 4.80
N ASP A 391 -28.51 -5.68 4.34
CA ASP A 391 -27.44 -5.42 3.36
C ASP A 391 -26.15 -4.93 4.04
N VAL A 392 -25.01 -5.21 3.43
CA VAL A 392 -23.68 -4.75 3.87
C VAL A 392 -23.07 -3.85 2.82
N TRP A 393 -22.77 -2.60 3.21
CA TRP A 393 -22.08 -1.68 2.34
C TRP A 393 -20.57 -1.92 2.32
N MET A 394 -19.98 -1.74 1.14
CA MET A 394 -18.52 -1.65 1.02
C MET A 394 -18.03 -0.37 1.72
N PRO A 395 -16.82 -0.35 2.28
CA PRO A 395 -16.34 0.80 3.09
C PRO A 395 -16.34 2.16 2.38
N TRP A 396 -16.32 2.18 1.07
CA TRP A 396 -16.29 3.40 0.23
C TRP A 396 -17.65 3.75 -0.41
N HIS A 397 -18.73 3.09 -0.03
CA HIS A 397 -20.02 3.22 -0.73
C HIS A 397 -20.55 4.67 -0.75
N LEU A 398 -20.50 5.37 0.39
CA LEU A 398 -20.93 6.78 0.47
C LEU A 398 -20.00 7.71 -0.33
N ASP A 399 -18.69 7.51 -0.29
CA ASP A 399 -17.76 8.30 -1.11
C ASP A 399 -18.05 8.13 -2.60
N PHE A 400 -18.33 6.89 -3.04
CA PHE A 400 -18.69 6.60 -4.42
C PHE A 400 -20.01 7.28 -4.83
N LEU A 401 -21.04 7.23 -4.00
CA LEU A 401 -22.32 7.92 -4.28
C LEU A 401 -22.13 9.43 -4.37
N LEU A 402 -21.28 10.01 -3.54
CA LEU A 402 -20.97 11.44 -3.53
C LEU A 402 -20.14 11.89 -4.75
N LEU A 403 -19.45 10.97 -5.43
CA LEU A 403 -18.78 11.24 -6.71
C LEU A 403 -19.75 11.41 -7.87
N LEU A 404 -20.93 10.76 -7.80
CA LEU A 404 -21.91 10.72 -8.89
C LEU A 404 -22.87 11.91 -8.89
N LYS A 405 -22.73 12.88 -7.97
CA LYS A 405 -23.60 14.06 -7.86
C LYS A 405 -23.25 15.22 -8.79
#